data_6134c14d3fc512981a39cdca76b3a1e5
#
_entry.id   6134c14d3fc512981a39cdca76b3a1e5
#
_cell.length_a   1.000
_cell.length_b   1.000
_cell.length_c   1.000
_cell.angle_alpha   90.00
_cell.angle_beta   90.00
_cell.angle_gamma   90.00
#
_symmetry.space_group_name_H-M   'P 1'
#
loop_
_entity.id
_entity.type
_entity.pdbx_description
1 polymer ?
#
loop_
_entity_poly.entity_id
_entity_poly.type
_entity_poly.pdbx_seq_one_letter_code
_entity_poly.pdbx_strand_id
1 'polypeptide(L)'
;VLLIDVNGRLLFNMNDAGDQGWAKSVKKTIRGYDTSFLLKGSGLADMANFYDEDGHFLPPIILPSGPFLANLADSFGVTHFIPFSSNHYNQRSDSAWAEEYSTSYDEYHIGFSSEQCQILPPFIRYDWAKDTFTEIAVTAIESIVEAPEKFGDDWSTPLDKGDFAKIEHYFHLIAHLFDFLDFINFRVGGQDHHISFNKEKFRRGVSFEAPRNSLMTCIEYEIFDDMLIGNFMKTTLHGKWSESKLYPEFGPYITKYADNGQAKSKDELRSYMEQYRRRAPLEFLMHRLEFHTKNTFRNYVTHDSRLYSIVRGLYHRHA
;
A
#
# COMPACT_ATOMS: atom_id res chain seq x y z
N VAL A 1 10.04 -1.39 11.62
CA VAL A 1 11.45 -1.27 11.18
C VAL A 1 12.32 -2.11 12.11
N LEU A 2 13.20 -2.95 11.55
CA LEU A 2 14.11 -3.81 12.29
C LEU A 2 15.55 -3.54 11.83
N LEU A 3 16.45 -3.33 12.79
CA LEU A 3 17.88 -3.17 12.55
C LEU A 3 18.61 -4.33 13.25
N ILE A 4 19.42 -5.09 12.52
CA ILE A 4 20.18 -6.22 13.04
C ILE A 4 21.66 -6.00 12.70
N ASP A 5 22.50 -5.91 13.73
CA ASP A 5 23.96 -5.94 13.56
C ASP A 5 24.44 -7.39 13.53
N VAL A 6 25.17 -7.73 12.50
CA VAL A 6 25.82 -9.03 12.34
C VAL A 6 27.30 -8.80 12.10
N ASN A 7 28.10 -8.87 13.16
CA ASN A 7 29.56 -8.72 13.11
C ASN A 7 30.01 -7.43 12.37
N GLY A 8 29.41 -6.28 12.69
CA GLY A 8 29.74 -4.99 12.09
C GLY A 8 29.14 -4.74 10.72
N ARG A 9 28.21 -5.56 10.28
CA ARG A 9 27.35 -5.33 9.09
C ARG A 9 25.91 -5.19 9.50
N LEU A 10 25.21 -4.25 8.85
CA LEU A 10 23.84 -3.90 9.21
C LEU A 10 22.84 -4.52 8.26
N LEU A 11 21.89 -5.28 8.80
CA LEU A 11 20.66 -5.65 8.10
C LEU A 11 19.55 -4.69 8.54
N PHE A 12 19.00 -3.95 7.60
CA PHE A 12 17.93 -3.00 7.82
C PHE A 12 16.66 -3.48 7.11
N ASN A 13 15.72 -4.03 7.88
CA ASN A 13 14.43 -4.44 7.34
C ASN A 13 13.39 -3.35 7.57
N MET A 14 12.94 -2.76 6.50
CA MET A 14 11.93 -1.73 6.45
C MET A 14 10.53 -2.31 6.14
N ASN A 15 10.47 -3.43 5.44
CA ASN A 15 9.24 -4.03 4.92
C ASN A 15 8.32 -2.96 4.30
N ASP A 16 7.09 -2.81 4.79
CA ASP A 16 6.10 -1.81 4.31
C ASP A 16 6.19 -0.47 5.05
N ALA A 17 7.09 -0.35 6.02
CA ALA A 17 7.22 0.87 6.80
C ALA A 17 7.55 2.08 5.91
N GLY A 18 6.82 3.17 6.10
CA GLY A 18 7.21 4.50 5.62
C GLY A 18 8.40 5.05 6.44
N ASP A 19 8.95 6.18 6.03
CA ASP A 19 10.13 6.77 6.64
C ASP A 19 9.85 7.95 7.59
N GLN A 20 8.57 8.24 7.87
CA GLN A 20 8.14 9.41 8.62
C GLN A 20 8.59 9.39 10.09
N GLY A 21 9.39 10.39 10.47
CA GLY A 21 9.74 10.68 11.85
C GLY A 21 10.82 9.80 12.48
N TRP A 22 11.38 8.86 11.75
CA TRP A 22 12.46 7.99 12.24
C TRP A 22 13.66 7.89 11.27
N ALA A 23 13.48 8.24 10.00
CA ALA A 23 14.50 8.11 8.95
C ALA A 23 15.84 8.71 9.35
N LYS A 24 15.84 9.93 9.91
CA LYS A 24 17.07 10.60 10.35
C LYS A 24 17.88 9.80 11.37
N SER A 25 17.21 9.14 12.31
CA SER A 25 17.88 8.30 13.32
C SER A 25 18.49 7.07 12.67
N VAL A 26 17.75 6.40 11.78
CA VAL A 26 18.22 5.22 11.07
C VAL A 26 19.36 5.56 10.13
N LYS A 27 19.27 6.63 9.34
CA LYS A 27 20.38 7.14 8.49
C LYS A 27 21.66 7.38 9.28
N LYS A 28 21.54 7.94 10.51
CA LYS A 28 22.69 8.11 11.39
C LYS A 28 23.30 6.78 11.81
N THR A 29 22.46 5.78 12.10
CA THR A 29 22.92 4.43 12.44
C THR A 29 23.62 3.77 11.26
N ILE A 30 23.01 3.81 10.06
CA ILE A 30 23.56 3.20 8.83
C ILE A 30 24.97 3.73 8.51
N ARG A 31 25.23 5.02 8.69
CA ARG A 31 26.54 5.65 8.46
C ARG A 31 27.68 5.10 9.32
N GLY A 32 27.36 4.36 10.36
CA GLY A 32 28.34 3.68 11.20
C GLY A 32 28.80 2.33 10.67
N TYR A 33 28.31 1.89 9.51
CA TYR A 33 28.57 0.59 8.92
C TYR A 33 29.13 0.73 7.51
N ASP A 34 30.22 0.02 7.21
CA ASP A 34 30.80 -0.03 5.85
C ASP A 34 29.92 -0.85 4.89
N THR A 35 29.19 -1.82 5.43
CA THR A 35 28.26 -2.67 4.67
C THR A 35 26.89 -2.68 5.32
N SER A 36 25.89 -2.33 4.55
CA SER A 36 24.51 -2.29 5.02
C SER A 36 23.53 -2.79 3.93
N PHE A 37 22.52 -3.54 4.36
CA PHE A 37 21.51 -4.15 3.51
C PHE A 37 20.14 -3.56 3.84
N LEU A 38 19.45 -3.05 2.84
CA LEU A 38 18.05 -2.63 2.96
C LEU A 38 17.14 -3.71 2.37
N LEU A 39 16.23 -4.21 3.19
CA LEU A 39 15.12 -5.06 2.78
C LEU A 39 13.83 -4.24 2.76
N LYS A 40 13.20 -4.13 1.61
CA LYS A 40 11.98 -3.33 1.41
C LYS A 40 11.01 -4.07 0.51
N GLY A 41 9.71 -3.97 0.84
CA GLY A 41 8.64 -4.39 -0.04
C GLY A 41 8.74 -3.66 -1.39
N SER A 42 8.75 -4.43 -2.46
CA SER A 42 9.16 -3.94 -3.79
C SER A 42 8.06 -4.03 -4.84
N GLY A 43 7.01 -4.81 -4.61
CA GLY A 43 5.88 -4.98 -5.51
C GLY A 43 4.65 -4.18 -5.10
N LEU A 44 3.67 -4.13 -6.00
CA LEU A 44 2.33 -3.63 -5.70
C LEU A 44 1.54 -4.77 -5.05
N ALA A 45 1.14 -4.58 -3.79
CA ALA A 45 0.26 -5.52 -3.11
C ALA A 45 -1.22 -5.17 -3.34
N ASP A 46 -1.55 -3.89 -3.29
CA ASP A 46 -2.91 -3.36 -3.37
C ASP A 46 -3.24 -2.87 -4.79
N MET A 47 -3.36 -3.80 -5.73
CA MET A 47 -3.73 -3.44 -7.11
C MET A 47 -5.19 -3.01 -7.22
N ALA A 48 -6.02 -3.48 -6.35
CA ALA A 48 -7.46 -3.32 -6.24
C ALA A 48 -8.24 -3.44 -7.56
N ASN A 49 -9.31 -4.18 -7.49
CA ASN A 49 -10.21 -4.48 -8.61
C ASN A 49 -11.18 -3.30 -8.83
N PHE A 50 -10.70 -2.22 -9.48
CA PHE A 50 -11.43 -0.95 -9.62
C PHE A 50 -12.27 -0.85 -10.88
N TYR A 51 -13.42 -0.20 -10.74
CA TYR A 51 -14.36 0.14 -11.82
C TYR A 51 -14.85 1.58 -11.66
N ASP A 52 -15.21 2.21 -12.77
CA ASP A 52 -15.99 3.44 -12.75
C ASP A 52 -17.49 3.16 -12.53
N GLU A 53 -18.30 4.22 -12.43
CA GLU A 53 -19.75 4.13 -12.24
C GLU A 53 -20.50 3.53 -13.44
N ASP A 54 -19.89 3.53 -14.62
CA ASP A 54 -20.43 2.90 -15.84
C ASP A 54 -20.02 1.41 -15.93
N GLY A 55 -19.23 0.91 -15.00
CA GLY A 55 -18.78 -0.47 -14.93
C GLY A 55 -17.55 -0.78 -15.76
N HIS A 56 -16.82 0.21 -16.26
CA HIS A 56 -15.56 0.00 -16.97
C HIS A 56 -14.43 -0.29 -15.98
N PHE A 57 -13.65 -1.30 -16.27
CA PHE A 57 -12.47 -1.64 -15.46
C PHE A 57 -11.40 -0.55 -15.54
N LEU A 58 -10.88 -0.16 -14.40
CA LEU A 58 -9.83 0.83 -14.25
C LEU A 58 -8.50 0.12 -13.88
N PRO A 59 -7.68 -0.27 -14.85
CA PRO A 59 -6.49 -1.06 -14.60
C PRO A 59 -5.51 -0.36 -13.65
N PRO A 60 -4.70 -1.12 -12.90
CA PRO A 60 -3.62 -0.55 -12.11
C PRO A 60 -2.57 0.10 -13.03
N ILE A 61 -1.97 1.19 -12.55
CA ILE A 61 -0.85 1.83 -13.23
C ILE A 61 0.43 1.19 -12.74
N ILE A 62 1.07 0.39 -13.59
CA ILE A 62 2.34 -0.25 -13.27
C ILE A 62 3.48 0.67 -13.70
N LEU A 63 4.33 1.00 -12.74
CA LEU A 63 5.57 1.73 -13.01
C LEU A 63 6.75 0.85 -12.58
N PRO A 64 7.86 0.85 -13.34
CA PRO A 64 9.06 0.17 -12.89
C PRO A 64 9.45 0.60 -11.48
N SER A 65 9.61 -0.35 -10.57
CA SER A 65 9.95 -0.09 -9.17
C SER A 65 11.41 0.33 -8.98
N GLY A 66 12.30 -0.09 -9.88
CA GLY A 66 13.73 0.14 -9.78
C GLY A 66 14.15 1.58 -9.51
N PRO A 67 13.66 2.61 -10.25
CA PRO A 67 14.02 4.00 -9.98
C PRO A 67 13.61 4.48 -8.58
N PHE A 68 12.45 4.07 -8.09
CA PHE A 68 11.99 4.38 -6.74
C PHE A 68 12.87 3.71 -5.69
N LEU A 69 13.21 2.44 -5.90
CA LEU A 69 14.05 1.65 -4.98
C LEU A 69 15.47 2.18 -4.92
N ALA A 70 16.05 2.60 -6.06
CA ALA A 70 17.37 3.24 -6.11
C ALA A 70 17.38 4.55 -5.30
N ASN A 71 16.40 5.43 -5.53
CA ASN A 71 16.30 6.69 -4.79
C ASN A 71 16.14 6.44 -3.27
N LEU A 72 15.36 5.44 -2.88
CA LEU A 72 15.19 5.08 -1.48
C LEU A 72 16.52 4.59 -0.87
N ALA A 73 17.20 3.67 -1.55
CA ALA A 73 18.50 3.14 -1.12
C ALA A 73 19.55 4.25 -0.95
N ASP A 74 19.67 5.14 -1.93
CA ASP A 74 20.56 6.31 -1.90
C ASP A 74 20.20 7.25 -0.75
N SER A 75 18.90 7.48 -0.54
CA SER A 75 18.43 8.35 0.54
C SER A 75 18.86 7.84 1.92
N PHE A 76 18.89 6.53 2.13
CA PHE A 76 19.37 5.92 3.36
C PHE A 76 20.88 5.77 3.40
N GLY A 77 21.56 5.74 2.25
CA GLY A 77 23.00 5.52 2.14
C GLY A 77 23.39 4.07 2.42
N VAL A 78 22.53 3.13 2.02
CA VAL A 78 22.83 1.69 2.14
C VAL A 78 23.68 1.22 0.96
N THR A 79 24.47 0.15 1.18
CA THR A 79 25.35 -0.41 0.16
C THR A 79 24.71 -1.51 -0.67
N HIS A 80 23.69 -2.17 -0.13
CA HIS A 80 22.96 -3.25 -0.81
C HIS A 80 21.47 -3.10 -0.61
N PHE A 81 20.71 -3.40 -1.65
CA PHE A 81 19.25 -3.49 -1.63
C PHE A 81 18.80 -4.91 -1.97
N ILE A 82 17.89 -5.46 -1.19
CA ILE A 82 17.29 -6.77 -1.43
C ILE A 82 15.77 -6.58 -1.56
N PRO A 83 15.16 -6.90 -2.71
CA PRO A 83 13.69 -6.96 -2.83
C PRO A 83 13.12 -7.94 -1.80
N PHE A 84 12.08 -7.51 -1.09
CA PHE A 84 11.54 -8.25 0.04
C PHE A 84 10.01 -8.19 0.07
N SER A 85 9.37 -9.26 0.53
CA SER A 85 7.94 -9.39 0.87
C SER A 85 6.89 -9.15 -0.24
N SER A 86 7.26 -9.01 -1.50
CA SER A 86 6.28 -8.83 -2.58
C SER A 86 6.24 -10.00 -3.58
N ASN A 87 6.82 -11.12 -3.18
CA ASN A 87 6.91 -12.33 -4.01
C ASN A 87 5.77 -13.28 -3.64
N HIS A 88 4.60 -13.08 -4.21
CA HIS A 88 3.40 -13.91 -3.96
C HIS A 88 2.70 -14.22 -5.29
N TYR A 89 1.84 -15.23 -5.26
CA TYR A 89 0.96 -15.59 -6.36
C TYR A 89 -0.50 -15.44 -5.91
N ASN A 90 -1.34 -14.94 -6.80
CA ASN A 90 -2.78 -14.85 -6.57
C ASN A 90 -3.41 -16.23 -6.86
N GLN A 91 -3.75 -16.97 -5.80
CA GLN A 91 -4.22 -18.36 -5.90
C GLN A 91 -5.75 -18.50 -5.87
N ARG A 92 -6.49 -17.42 -5.70
CA ARG A 92 -7.95 -17.43 -5.80
C ARG A 92 -8.39 -17.16 -7.23
N SER A 93 -9.34 -17.91 -7.75
CA SER A 93 -9.84 -17.73 -9.13
C SER A 93 -10.44 -16.35 -9.39
N ASP A 94 -10.99 -15.71 -8.37
CA ASP A 94 -11.56 -14.36 -8.43
C ASP A 94 -10.51 -13.22 -8.25
N SER A 95 -9.26 -13.56 -7.92
CA SER A 95 -8.13 -12.61 -7.87
C SER A 95 -6.98 -12.98 -8.81
N ALA A 96 -7.03 -14.12 -9.49
CA ALA A 96 -5.96 -14.58 -10.38
C ALA A 96 -5.64 -13.60 -11.54
N TRP A 97 -6.60 -12.77 -11.93
CA TRP A 97 -6.41 -11.68 -12.90
C TRP A 97 -5.31 -10.70 -12.49
N ALA A 98 -5.07 -10.52 -11.17
CA ALA A 98 -4.08 -9.61 -10.66
C ALA A 98 -2.64 -10.06 -10.92
N GLU A 99 -2.43 -11.34 -11.25
CA GLU A 99 -1.11 -11.88 -11.60
C GLU A 99 -0.53 -11.20 -12.84
N GLU A 100 -1.35 -10.79 -13.79
CA GLU A 100 -0.93 -10.04 -14.98
C GLU A 100 -0.23 -8.71 -14.63
N TYR A 101 -0.50 -8.18 -13.44
CA TYR A 101 0.02 -6.89 -12.97
C TYR A 101 1.08 -7.05 -11.88
N SER A 102 1.40 -8.26 -11.49
CA SER A 102 2.42 -8.52 -10.47
C SER A 102 3.81 -8.23 -11.01
N THR A 103 4.65 -7.58 -10.22
CA THR A 103 6.05 -7.38 -10.59
C THR A 103 6.82 -8.66 -10.34
N SER A 104 7.38 -9.22 -11.39
CA SER A 104 8.28 -10.38 -11.28
C SER A 104 9.55 -10.00 -10.50
N TYR A 105 10.09 -10.93 -9.70
CA TYR A 105 11.36 -10.69 -9.01
C TYR A 105 12.56 -10.56 -9.97
N ASP A 106 12.43 -10.94 -11.22
CA ASP A 106 13.42 -10.70 -12.26
C ASP A 106 13.38 -9.27 -12.81
N GLU A 107 12.32 -8.52 -12.52
CA GLU A 107 12.09 -7.16 -13.04
C GLU A 107 12.44 -6.05 -12.06
N TYR A 108 12.70 -6.35 -10.79
CA TYR A 108 13.01 -5.33 -9.77
C TYR A 108 14.25 -4.50 -10.08
N HIS A 109 15.18 -5.05 -10.86
CA HIS A 109 16.39 -4.34 -11.28
C HIS A 109 16.14 -3.36 -12.43
N ILE A 110 15.01 -3.42 -13.14
CA ILE A 110 14.71 -2.58 -14.29
C ILE A 110 14.63 -1.10 -13.85
N GLY A 111 15.57 -0.30 -14.37
CA GLY A 111 15.68 1.12 -14.05
C GLY A 111 16.30 1.42 -12.68
N PHE A 112 16.77 0.40 -11.94
CA PHE A 112 17.56 0.64 -10.73
C PHE A 112 18.93 1.19 -11.12
N SER A 113 19.25 2.42 -10.68
CA SER A 113 20.52 3.07 -10.94
C SER A 113 20.97 3.82 -9.69
N SER A 114 22.04 3.35 -9.07
CA SER A 114 22.68 3.95 -7.90
C SER A 114 24.19 3.83 -8.04
N GLU A 115 24.93 4.86 -7.64
CA GLU A 115 26.39 4.83 -7.59
C GLU A 115 26.93 4.15 -6.32
N GLN A 116 26.10 4.05 -5.28
CA GLN A 116 26.51 3.57 -3.94
C GLN A 116 25.90 2.24 -3.57
N CYS A 117 24.77 1.88 -4.16
CA CYS A 117 23.99 0.73 -3.78
C CYS A 117 23.88 -0.30 -4.89
N GLN A 118 24.20 -1.55 -4.58
CA GLN A 118 23.99 -2.68 -5.46
C GLN A 118 22.64 -3.32 -5.14
N ILE A 119 21.80 -3.57 -6.17
CA ILE A 119 20.62 -4.42 -6.02
C ILE A 119 21.05 -5.89 -6.10
N LEU A 120 20.58 -6.68 -5.15
CA LEU A 120 20.80 -8.13 -5.09
C LEU A 120 19.50 -8.88 -5.42
N PRO A 121 19.59 -10.10 -5.93
CA PRO A 121 18.41 -10.96 -6.09
C PRO A 121 17.67 -11.19 -4.75
N PRO A 122 16.34 -11.42 -4.76
CA PRO A 122 15.56 -11.61 -3.52
C PRO A 122 15.88 -12.92 -2.79
N PHE A 123 16.33 -13.93 -3.51
CA PHE A 123 16.62 -15.27 -2.96
C PHE A 123 18.11 -15.56 -2.99
N ILE A 124 18.81 -15.18 -1.93
CA ILE A 124 20.26 -15.34 -1.83
C ILE A 124 20.69 -15.95 -0.49
N ARG A 125 21.84 -16.59 -0.50
CA ARG A 125 22.66 -16.85 0.68
C ARG A 125 23.88 -15.93 0.62
N TYR A 126 23.98 -15.01 1.56
CA TYR A 126 25.11 -14.11 1.65
C TYR A 126 26.16 -14.64 2.63
N ASP A 127 27.43 -14.76 2.19
CA ASP A 127 28.57 -15.15 3.04
C ASP A 127 29.24 -13.87 3.56
N TRP A 128 29.00 -13.56 4.82
CA TRP A 128 29.52 -12.37 5.49
C TRP A 128 31.06 -12.33 5.58
N ALA A 129 31.71 -13.49 5.63
CA ALA A 129 33.17 -13.55 5.74
C ALA A 129 33.86 -13.28 4.42
N LYS A 130 33.25 -13.68 3.30
CA LYS A 130 33.81 -13.54 1.95
C LYS A 130 33.29 -12.33 1.20
N ASP A 131 32.25 -11.68 1.73
CA ASP A 131 31.52 -10.58 1.06
C ASP A 131 30.99 -10.99 -0.32
N THR A 132 30.39 -12.18 -0.39
CA THR A 132 29.87 -12.76 -1.63
C THR A 132 28.48 -13.34 -1.38
N PHE A 133 27.69 -13.48 -2.45
CA PHE A 133 26.41 -14.17 -2.37
C PHE A 133 26.32 -15.31 -3.38
N THR A 134 25.44 -16.23 -3.09
CA THR A 134 25.02 -17.30 -3.99
C THR A 134 23.50 -17.25 -4.12
N GLU A 135 23.02 -17.25 -5.34
CA GLU A 135 21.57 -17.32 -5.59
C GLU A 135 21.04 -18.68 -5.16
N ILE A 136 19.88 -18.66 -4.52
CA ILE A 136 19.14 -19.85 -4.15
C ILE A 136 18.16 -20.12 -5.27
N ALA A 137 18.28 -21.27 -5.93
CA ALA A 137 17.29 -21.68 -6.89
C ALA A 137 15.93 -21.84 -6.21
N VAL A 138 14.98 -21.01 -6.61
CA VAL A 138 13.59 -21.13 -6.16
C VAL A 138 12.98 -22.30 -6.93
N THR A 139 12.51 -23.30 -6.20
CA THR A 139 11.72 -24.37 -6.81
C THR A 139 10.43 -23.73 -7.33
N ALA A 140 10.21 -23.80 -8.64
CA ALA A 140 8.94 -23.35 -9.21
C ALA A 140 7.81 -24.17 -8.55
N ILE A 141 7.03 -23.50 -7.72
CA ILE A 141 5.80 -24.07 -7.18
C ILE A 141 4.75 -23.87 -8.27
N GLU A 142 4.14 -24.94 -8.72
CA GLU A 142 3.00 -24.86 -9.62
C GLU A 142 1.91 -24.05 -8.89
N SER A 143 1.56 -22.89 -9.42
CA SER A 143 0.53 -22.05 -8.84
C SER A 143 -0.83 -22.74 -9.06
N ILE A 144 -1.41 -23.24 -7.98
CA ILE A 144 -2.73 -23.86 -8.01
C ILE A 144 -3.74 -22.73 -7.78
N VAL A 145 -4.56 -22.46 -8.80
CA VAL A 145 -5.69 -21.52 -8.69
C VAL A 145 -6.90 -22.31 -8.22
N GLU A 146 -7.45 -21.92 -7.08
CA GLU A 146 -8.61 -22.56 -6.46
C GLU A 146 -9.83 -21.63 -6.40
N ALA A 147 -11.01 -22.22 -6.32
CA ALA A 147 -12.26 -21.49 -6.18
C ALA A 147 -12.36 -20.82 -4.79
N PRO A 148 -13.10 -19.68 -4.66
CA PRO A 148 -13.27 -18.95 -3.40
C PRO A 148 -13.76 -19.81 -2.23
N GLU A 149 -14.53 -20.84 -2.50
CA GLU A 149 -15.09 -21.78 -1.51
C GLU A 149 -14.00 -22.53 -0.74
N LYS A 150 -12.84 -22.74 -1.36
CA LYS A 150 -11.67 -23.33 -0.68
C LYS A 150 -11.09 -22.43 0.41
N PHE A 151 -11.34 -21.13 0.28
CA PHE A 151 -10.94 -20.10 1.25
C PHE A 151 -12.10 -19.72 2.21
N GLY A 152 -13.19 -20.47 2.17
CA GLY A 152 -14.34 -20.26 3.03
C GLY A 152 -15.35 -19.22 2.52
N ASP A 153 -15.19 -18.72 1.30
CA ASP A 153 -16.08 -17.73 0.71
C ASP A 153 -17.12 -18.34 -0.25
N ASP A 154 -18.32 -17.80 -0.16
CA ASP A 154 -19.40 -18.02 -1.12
C ASP A 154 -20.00 -16.65 -1.50
N TRP A 155 -19.87 -16.28 -2.76
CA TRP A 155 -20.37 -15.02 -3.29
C TRP A 155 -21.90 -14.89 -3.27
N SER A 156 -22.62 -16.00 -3.14
CA SER A 156 -24.08 -16.03 -3.11
C SER A 156 -24.67 -15.79 -1.72
N THR A 157 -23.88 -15.91 -0.67
CA THR A 157 -24.34 -15.80 0.72
C THR A 157 -24.61 -14.33 1.10
N PRO A 158 -25.86 -13.93 1.42
CA PRO A 158 -26.18 -12.56 1.81
C PRO A 158 -25.74 -12.27 3.26
N LEU A 159 -25.75 -10.97 3.64
CA LEU A 159 -25.54 -10.56 5.02
C LEU A 159 -26.73 -10.99 5.92
N ASP A 160 -26.41 -11.37 7.15
CA ASP A 160 -27.40 -11.55 8.21
C ASP A 160 -27.88 -10.20 8.77
N LYS A 161 -28.99 -10.19 9.51
CA LYS A 161 -29.56 -8.97 10.11
C LYS A 161 -28.59 -8.21 11.03
N GLY A 162 -27.67 -8.91 11.68
CA GLY A 162 -26.68 -8.32 12.59
C GLY A 162 -25.40 -7.88 11.89
N ASP A 163 -25.11 -8.39 10.72
CA ASP A 163 -23.86 -8.13 9.99
C ASP A 163 -23.79 -6.69 9.50
N PHE A 164 -24.86 -6.21 8.89
CA PHE A 164 -24.89 -4.85 8.36
C PHE A 164 -24.71 -3.80 9.47
N ALA A 165 -25.31 -4.01 10.64
CA ALA A 165 -25.10 -3.11 11.78
C ALA A 165 -23.64 -3.07 12.26
N LYS A 166 -22.92 -4.19 12.20
CA LYS A 166 -21.48 -4.23 12.52
C LYS A 166 -20.66 -3.48 11.47
N ILE A 167 -20.94 -3.68 10.18
CA ILE A 167 -20.29 -2.98 9.08
C ILE A 167 -20.52 -1.47 9.21
N GLU A 168 -21.76 -1.04 9.39
CA GLU A 168 -22.13 0.35 9.57
C GLU A 168 -21.42 0.97 10.76
N HIS A 169 -21.40 0.28 11.91
CA HIS A 169 -20.67 0.71 13.10
C HIS A 169 -19.18 0.90 12.83
N TYR A 170 -18.52 -0.06 12.20
CA TYR A 170 -17.09 0.00 11.86
C TYR A 170 -16.77 1.25 11.03
N PHE A 171 -17.49 1.49 9.95
CA PHE A 171 -17.21 2.63 9.07
C PHE A 171 -17.58 3.98 9.71
N HIS A 172 -18.56 4.04 10.61
CA HIS A 172 -18.87 5.26 11.35
C HIS A 172 -17.79 5.62 12.39
N LEU A 173 -17.02 4.67 12.88
CA LEU A 173 -15.84 4.96 13.73
C LEU A 173 -14.76 5.72 12.96
N ILE A 174 -14.66 5.54 11.64
CA ILE A 174 -13.68 6.21 10.79
C ILE A 174 -14.17 7.61 10.44
N ALA A 175 -14.13 8.49 11.43
CA ALA A 175 -14.74 9.82 11.37
C ALA A 175 -14.23 10.70 10.20
N HIS A 176 -13.07 10.40 9.61
CA HIS A 176 -12.54 11.14 8.46
C HIS A 176 -13.32 10.86 7.16
N LEU A 177 -14.06 9.74 7.06
CA LEU A 177 -14.89 9.45 5.88
C LEU A 177 -15.95 10.51 5.68
N PHE A 178 -16.48 11.09 6.75
CA PHE A 178 -17.45 12.20 6.70
C PHE A 178 -16.88 13.49 6.07
N ASP A 179 -15.58 13.61 5.92
CA ASP A 179 -14.93 14.80 5.41
C ASP A 179 -14.81 14.81 3.88
N PHE A 180 -15.10 13.66 3.20
CA PHE A 180 -14.93 13.58 1.75
C PHE A 180 -15.84 12.56 1.03
N LEU A 181 -16.63 11.74 1.76
CA LEU A 181 -17.58 10.79 1.19
C LEU A 181 -19.01 11.13 1.52
N ASP A 182 -19.90 10.83 0.61
CA ASP A 182 -21.34 10.86 0.85
C ASP A 182 -21.86 9.49 1.27
N PHE A 183 -21.32 8.41 0.69
CA PHE A 183 -21.76 7.05 1.02
C PHE A 183 -20.71 5.99 0.75
N ILE A 184 -20.91 4.84 1.40
CA ILE A 184 -20.34 3.55 1.03
C ILE A 184 -21.50 2.59 0.78
N ASN A 185 -21.42 1.81 -0.29
CA ASN A 185 -22.35 0.75 -0.59
C ASN A 185 -21.64 -0.61 -0.57
N PHE A 186 -22.24 -1.62 0.08
CA PHE A 186 -21.75 -2.99 0.07
C PHE A 186 -22.72 -3.87 -0.69
N ARG A 187 -22.22 -4.57 -1.72
CA ARG A 187 -22.98 -5.59 -2.44
C ARG A 187 -22.48 -6.96 -1.98
N VAL A 188 -23.35 -7.69 -1.26
CA VAL A 188 -23.03 -8.99 -0.67
C VAL A 188 -24.17 -9.96 -0.95
N GLY A 189 -23.88 -11.14 -1.49
CA GLY A 189 -24.90 -12.11 -1.88
C GLY A 189 -25.92 -11.55 -2.88
N GLY A 190 -25.48 -10.63 -3.75
CA GLY A 190 -26.33 -9.96 -4.73
C GLY A 190 -27.24 -8.86 -4.16
N GLN A 191 -27.15 -8.54 -2.86
CA GLN A 191 -27.94 -7.51 -2.18
C GLN A 191 -27.10 -6.27 -1.86
N ASP A 192 -27.69 -5.08 -2.08
CA ASP A 192 -27.02 -3.80 -1.81
C ASP A 192 -27.36 -3.29 -0.41
N HIS A 193 -26.34 -2.84 0.32
CA HIS A 193 -26.43 -2.32 1.68
C HIS A 193 -25.74 -0.96 1.73
N HIS A 194 -26.50 0.09 2.05
CA HIS A 194 -26.06 1.48 1.91
C HIS A 194 -25.78 2.13 3.26
N ILE A 195 -24.58 2.72 3.39
CA ILE A 195 -24.15 3.52 4.55
C ILE A 195 -24.05 4.97 4.08
N SER A 196 -24.80 5.88 4.69
CA SER A 196 -24.80 7.30 4.37
C SER A 196 -23.96 8.09 5.36
N PHE A 197 -23.05 8.93 4.86
CA PHE A 197 -22.24 9.87 5.66
C PHE A 197 -22.71 11.32 5.49
N ASN A 198 -23.03 11.71 4.24
CA ASN A 198 -23.48 13.05 3.89
C ASN A 198 -24.60 12.98 2.85
N LYS A 199 -25.33 14.09 2.68
CA LYS A 199 -26.35 14.23 1.65
C LYS A 199 -25.77 14.97 0.45
N GLU A 200 -25.22 14.22 -0.50
CA GLU A 200 -24.68 14.74 -1.79
C GLU A 200 -23.73 15.95 -1.65
N LYS A 201 -23.05 16.05 -0.53
CA LYS A 201 -22.13 17.17 -0.24
C LYS A 201 -20.90 17.16 -1.14
N PHE A 202 -20.37 15.96 -1.39
CA PHE A 202 -19.15 15.76 -2.15
C PHE A 202 -19.41 15.16 -3.53
N ARG A 203 -20.61 14.66 -3.78
CA ARG A 203 -20.99 13.88 -4.96
C ARG A 203 -20.00 12.75 -5.22
N ARG A 204 -19.61 12.06 -4.16
CA ARG A 204 -18.58 11.03 -4.16
C ARG A 204 -18.98 9.88 -3.24
N GLY A 205 -18.85 8.67 -3.75
CA GLY A 205 -19.10 7.44 -3.03
C GLY A 205 -18.22 6.32 -3.50
N VAL A 206 -18.31 5.18 -2.81
CA VAL A 206 -17.63 3.95 -3.21
C VAL A 206 -18.55 2.77 -2.96
N SER A 207 -18.57 1.81 -3.88
CA SER A 207 -19.25 0.52 -3.70
C SER A 207 -18.23 -0.60 -3.67
N PHE A 208 -18.38 -1.51 -2.73
CA PHE A 208 -17.60 -2.72 -2.58
C PHE A 208 -18.49 -3.94 -2.79
N GLU A 209 -18.12 -4.81 -3.73
CA GLU A 209 -18.75 -6.10 -3.89
C GLU A 209 -17.78 -7.17 -3.39
N ALA A 210 -18.21 -7.94 -2.38
CA ALA A 210 -17.36 -8.88 -1.67
C ALA A 210 -18.16 -10.06 -1.12
N PRO A 211 -17.54 -11.23 -0.94
CA PRO A 211 -18.18 -12.35 -0.25
C PRO A 211 -18.33 -12.06 1.24
N ARG A 212 -19.44 -12.53 1.81
CA ARG A 212 -19.82 -12.29 3.20
C ARG A 212 -18.73 -12.67 4.21
N ASN A 213 -18.15 -13.87 4.05
CA ASN A 213 -17.23 -14.40 5.06
C ASN A 213 -15.96 -13.55 5.19
N SER A 214 -15.32 -13.24 4.07
CA SER A 214 -14.14 -12.38 4.08
C SER A 214 -14.46 -10.98 4.59
N LEU A 215 -15.59 -10.37 4.15
CA LEU A 215 -16.00 -9.05 4.63
C LEU A 215 -16.22 -9.06 6.16
N MET A 216 -16.98 -10.01 6.68
CA MET A 216 -17.25 -10.06 8.10
C MET A 216 -16.03 -10.37 8.94
N THR A 217 -15.10 -11.19 8.44
CA THR A 217 -13.80 -11.41 9.07
C THR A 217 -13.01 -10.11 9.19
N CYS A 218 -12.93 -9.35 8.11
CA CYS A 218 -12.21 -8.07 8.13
C CYS A 218 -12.87 -7.02 9.05
N ILE A 219 -14.19 -7.02 9.16
CA ILE A 219 -14.90 -6.14 10.09
C ILE A 219 -14.67 -6.57 11.55
N GLU A 220 -14.72 -7.87 11.84
CA GLU A 220 -14.52 -8.40 13.19
C GLU A 220 -13.11 -8.15 13.73
N TYR A 221 -12.10 -8.29 12.87
CA TYR A 221 -10.70 -8.06 13.23
C TYR A 221 -10.22 -6.62 12.97
N GLU A 222 -11.10 -5.72 12.50
CA GLU A 222 -10.76 -4.33 12.18
C GLU A 222 -9.62 -4.19 11.14
N ILE A 223 -9.58 -5.04 10.11
CA ILE A 223 -8.55 -5.12 9.08
C ILE A 223 -9.10 -4.95 7.66
N PHE A 224 -10.04 -4.04 7.46
CA PHE A 224 -10.65 -3.83 6.13
C PHE A 224 -9.64 -3.42 5.04
N ASP A 225 -8.52 -2.85 5.41
CA ASP A 225 -7.40 -2.56 4.50
C ASP A 225 -6.83 -3.84 3.84
N ASP A 226 -6.86 -5.00 4.52
CA ASP A 226 -6.44 -6.28 3.94
C ASP A 226 -7.36 -6.75 2.80
N MET A 227 -8.64 -6.36 2.82
CA MET A 227 -9.56 -6.64 1.69
C MET A 227 -9.11 -5.98 0.39
N LEU A 228 -8.47 -4.80 0.48
CA LEU A 228 -7.95 -4.08 -0.68
C LEU A 228 -6.75 -4.80 -1.30
N ILE A 229 -5.97 -5.50 -0.48
CA ILE A 229 -4.77 -6.25 -0.89
C ILE A 229 -5.17 -7.56 -1.59
N GLY A 230 -6.29 -8.16 -1.19
CA GLY A 230 -6.73 -9.48 -1.69
C GLY A 230 -7.10 -9.52 -3.18
N ASN A 231 -7.32 -8.39 -3.82
CA ASN A 231 -7.64 -8.21 -5.24
C ASN A 231 -8.93 -8.91 -5.74
N PHE A 232 -9.67 -9.62 -4.88
CA PHE A 232 -10.94 -10.24 -5.26
C PHE A 232 -12.14 -9.31 -5.06
N MET A 233 -12.09 -8.40 -4.08
CA MET A 233 -13.17 -7.45 -3.84
C MET A 233 -13.27 -6.46 -5.00
N LYS A 234 -14.46 -6.38 -5.63
CA LYS A 234 -14.73 -5.41 -6.68
C LYS A 234 -15.06 -4.05 -6.08
N THR A 235 -14.34 -3.02 -6.50
CA THR A 235 -14.51 -1.65 -6.01
C THR A 235 -15.00 -0.73 -7.12
N THR A 236 -16.19 -0.16 -6.98
CA THR A 236 -16.73 0.82 -7.93
C THR A 236 -16.63 2.23 -7.36
N LEU A 237 -16.02 3.13 -8.09
CA LEU A 237 -15.83 4.53 -7.73
C LEU A 237 -16.97 5.37 -8.30
N HIS A 238 -17.69 6.12 -7.46
CA HIS A 238 -18.77 7.01 -7.85
C HIS A 238 -18.35 8.47 -7.72
N GLY A 239 -18.62 9.26 -8.76
CA GLY A 239 -18.22 10.65 -8.82
C GLY A 239 -16.73 10.85 -9.11
N LYS A 240 -16.20 12.00 -8.69
CA LYS A 240 -14.81 12.36 -9.05
C LYS A 240 -13.81 11.86 -8.04
N TRP A 241 -12.91 10.97 -8.47
CA TRP A 241 -11.77 10.48 -7.74
C TRP A 241 -10.46 10.92 -8.40
N SER A 242 -9.36 10.89 -7.65
CA SER A 242 -8.01 11.08 -8.21
C SER A 242 -7.59 9.88 -9.06
N GLU A 243 -6.58 10.04 -9.92
CA GLU A 243 -5.98 8.91 -10.65
C GLU A 243 -5.44 7.81 -9.73
N SER A 244 -5.05 8.18 -8.52
CA SER A 244 -4.63 7.23 -7.49
C SER A 244 -5.79 6.56 -6.75
N LYS A 245 -7.02 6.75 -7.24
CA LYS A 245 -8.27 6.08 -6.80
C LYS A 245 -8.52 6.31 -5.30
N LEU A 246 -8.46 5.27 -4.46
CA LEU A 246 -8.69 5.37 -3.02
C LEU A 246 -7.60 6.13 -2.25
N TYR A 247 -6.50 6.51 -2.91
CA TYR A 247 -5.46 7.34 -2.31
C TYR A 247 -5.60 8.79 -2.75
N PRO A 248 -5.34 9.77 -1.88
CA PRO A 248 -4.90 9.63 -0.48
C PRO A 248 -6.03 9.68 0.54
N GLU A 249 -7.31 9.82 0.08
CA GLU A 249 -8.38 10.16 0.99
C GLU A 249 -8.98 8.96 1.73
N PHE A 250 -9.08 7.79 1.09
CA PHE A 250 -9.75 6.62 1.68
C PHE A 250 -8.75 5.63 2.32
N GLY A 251 -7.91 4.99 1.53
CA GLY A 251 -7.02 3.93 1.97
C GLY A 251 -6.19 4.30 3.22
N PRO A 252 -5.47 5.43 3.25
CA PRO A 252 -4.68 5.82 4.41
C PRO A 252 -5.48 6.04 5.70
N TYR A 253 -6.75 6.39 5.61
CA TYR A 253 -7.58 6.52 6.81
C TYR A 253 -8.11 5.17 7.28
N ILE A 254 -8.51 4.28 6.36
CA ILE A 254 -8.86 2.90 6.72
C ILE A 254 -7.71 2.25 7.49
N THR A 255 -6.50 2.27 6.95
CA THR A 255 -5.30 1.72 7.60
C THR A 255 -5.00 2.35 8.98
N LYS A 256 -5.21 3.66 9.15
CA LYS A 256 -4.96 4.33 10.45
C LYS A 256 -5.96 3.94 11.55
N TYR A 257 -7.16 3.54 11.17
CA TYR A 257 -8.21 3.08 12.09
C TYR A 257 -8.27 1.56 12.20
N ALA A 258 -7.47 0.84 11.40
CA ALA A 258 -7.34 -0.60 11.50
C ALA A 258 -6.69 -1.03 12.82
N ASP A 259 -6.74 -2.32 13.14
CA ASP A 259 -6.13 -2.88 14.35
C ASP A 259 -4.67 -2.48 14.52
N ASN A 260 -3.90 -2.49 13.44
CA ASN A 260 -2.50 -2.07 13.40
C ASN A 260 -2.30 -0.55 13.45
N GLY A 261 -3.31 0.24 13.16
CA GLY A 261 -3.21 1.69 12.99
C GLY A 261 -3.15 2.48 14.29
N GLN A 262 -3.59 1.90 15.40
CA GLN A 262 -3.59 2.48 16.75
C GLN A 262 -4.43 3.76 16.92
N ALA A 263 -5.18 4.21 15.93
CA ALA A 263 -6.06 5.36 16.05
C ALA A 263 -7.53 4.90 16.02
N LYS A 264 -8.26 5.10 17.12
CA LYS A 264 -9.69 4.74 17.21
C LYS A 264 -10.61 5.98 17.14
N SER A 265 -10.02 7.17 17.05
CA SER A 265 -10.76 8.43 16.94
C SER A 265 -9.93 9.51 16.24
N LYS A 266 -10.59 10.60 15.79
CA LYS A 266 -9.89 11.78 15.25
C LYS A 266 -8.90 12.39 16.25
N ASP A 267 -9.20 12.35 17.54
CA ASP A 267 -8.36 12.94 18.58
C ASP A 267 -7.13 12.07 18.83
N GLU A 268 -7.25 10.76 18.81
CA GLU A 268 -6.10 9.84 18.84
C GLU A 268 -5.21 10.04 17.64
N LEU A 269 -5.76 10.13 16.42
CA LEU A 269 -4.98 10.41 15.22
C LEU A 269 -4.29 11.77 15.30
N ARG A 270 -4.95 12.82 15.83
CA ARG A 270 -4.32 14.13 16.07
C ARG A 270 -3.18 14.02 17.07
N SER A 271 -3.37 13.28 18.16
CA SER A 271 -2.34 13.04 19.17
C SER A 271 -1.12 12.35 18.57
N TYR A 272 -1.33 11.32 17.73
CA TYR A 272 -0.27 10.64 17.00
C TYR A 272 0.49 11.61 16.06
N MET A 273 -0.22 12.40 15.28
CA MET A 273 0.39 13.40 14.38
C MET A 273 1.13 14.50 15.14
N GLU A 274 0.65 14.89 16.33
CA GLU A 274 1.33 15.85 17.21
C GLU A 274 2.64 15.28 17.77
N GLN A 275 2.67 14.00 18.13
CA GLN A 275 3.90 13.31 18.55
C GLN A 275 4.91 13.27 17.39
N TYR A 276 4.47 12.99 16.16
CA TYR A 276 5.34 13.07 14.97
C TYR A 276 5.91 14.49 14.80
N ARG A 277 5.05 15.52 14.87
CA ARG A 277 5.45 16.93 14.78
C ARG A 277 6.51 17.31 15.81
N ARG A 278 6.35 16.87 17.07
CA ARG A 278 7.31 17.15 18.15
C ARG A 278 8.64 16.44 17.95
N ARG A 279 8.60 15.20 17.47
CA ARG A 279 9.80 14.39 17.26
C ARG A 279 10.64 14.88 16.06
N ALA A 280 9.99 15.29 14.98
CA ALA A 280 10.64 15.69 13.73
C ALA A 280 9.90 16.87 13.07
N PRO A 281 9.97 18.11 13.62
CA PRO A 281 9.11 19.22 13.19
C PRO A 281 9.35 19.66 11.74
N LEU A 282 10.60 19.72 11.29
CA LEU A 282 10.93 20.10 9.90
C LEU A 282 10.49 19.04 8.90
N GLU A 283 10.72 17.78 9.22
CA GLU A 283 10.31 16.64 8.40
C GLU A 283 8.78 16.59 8.32
N PHE A 284 8.08 16.76 9.43
CA PHE A 284 6.62 16.84 9.46
C PHE A 284 6.09 17.97 8.57
N LEU A 285 6.71 19.15 8.62
CA LEU A 285 6.31 20.27 7.77
C LEU A 285 6.54 19.96 6.28
N MET A 286 7.70 19.40 5.94
CA MET A 286 8.02 19.01 4.57
C MET A 286 7.04 17.95 4.04
N HIS A 287 6.75 16.90 4.80
CA HIS A 287 5.78 15.90 4.42
C HIS A 287 4.36 16.47 4.25
N ARG A 288 3.96 17.40 5.11
CA ARG A 288 2.67 18.09 4.93
C ARG A 288 2.62 18.93 3.66
N LEU A 289 3.67 19.69 3.37
CA LEU A 289 3.76 20.47 2.14
C LEU A 289 3.75 19.57 0.91
N GLU A 290 4.54 18.49 0.94
CA GLU A 290 4.58 17.50 -0.12
C GLU A 290 3.21 16.84 -0.35
N PHE A 291 2.55 16.42 0.71
CA PHE A 291 1.21 15.84 0.65
C PHE A 291 0.20 16.79 0.03
N HIS A 292 0.15 18.04 0.47
CA HIS A 292 -0.74 19.05 -0.10
C HIS A 292 -0.41 19.37 -1.55
N THR A 293 0.88 19.47 -1.89
CA THR A 293 1.33 19.73 -3.25
C THR A 293 0.97 18.56 -4.17
N LYS A 294 1.29 17.34 -3.78
CA LYS A 294 0.94 16.12 -4.54
C LYS A 294 -0.56 16.01 -4.75
N ASN A 295 -1.37 16.25 -3.74
CA ASN A 295 -2.83 16.19 -3.84
C ASN A 295 -3.38 17.28 -4.75
N THR A 296 -2.86 18.51 -4.65
CA THR A 296 -3.26 19.59 -5.54
C THR A 296 -2.88 19.27 -7.00
N PHE A 297 -1.65 18.80 -7.23
CA PHE A 297 -1.21 18.41 -8.57
C PHE A 297 -1.99 17.23 -9.13
N ARG A 298 -2.23 16.16 -8.34
CA ARG A 298 -3.02 15.00 -8.77
C ARG A 298 -4.44 15.35 -9.18
N ASN A 299 -5.03 16.36 -8.56
CA ASN A 299 -6.37 16.82 -8.92
C ASN A 299 -6.42 17.68 -10.20
N TYR A 300 -5.31 18.25 -10.64
CA TYR A 300 -5.25 19.18 -11.77
C TYR A 300 -4.36 18.72 -12.93
N VAL A 301 -3.48 17.74 -12.71
CA VAL A 301 -2.45 17.33 -13.67
C VAL A 301 -2.56 15.83 -13.90
N THR A 302 -3.09 15.43 -15.05
CA THR A 302 -3.18 14.02 -15.46
C THR A 302 -1.79 13.45 -15.77
N HIS A 303 -1.60 12.15 -15.62
CA HIS A 303 -0.33 11.45 -15.89
C HIS A 303 0.18 11.66 -17.33
N ASP A 304 -0.69 11.88 -18.28
CA ASP A 304 -0.36 12.12 -19.69
C ASP A 304 0.06 13.56 -19.98
N SER A 305 -0.03 14.46 -19.00
CA SER A 305 0.34 15.86 -19.24
C SER A 305 1.85 16.08 -19.25
N ARG A 306 2.35 16.89 -20.20
CA ARG A 306 3.75 17.32 -20.23
C ARG A 306 4.20 17.96 -18.91
N LEU A 307 3.28 18.60 -18.20
CA LEU A 307 3.54 19.23 -16.91
C LEU A 307 3.85 18.18 -15.85
N TYR A 308 3.15 17.06 -15.83
CA TYR A 308 3.42 15.95 -14.93
C TYR A 308 4.82 15.37 -15.13
N SER A 309 5.23 15.13 -16.38
CA SER A 309 6.56 14.59 -16.68
C SER A 309 7.69 15.56 -16.28
N ILE A 310 7.48 16.88 -16.44
CA ILE A 310 8.45 17.90 -16.02
C ILE A 310 8.56 17.97 -14.49
N VAL A 311 7.42 18.05 -13.79
CA VAL A 311 7.39 18.11 -12.32
C VAL A 311 7.97 16.84 -11.70
N ARG A 312 7.65 15.68 -12.25
CA ARG A 312 8.21 14.39 -11.85
C ARG A 312 9.74 14.36 -12.06
N GLY A 313 10.22 14.85 -13.20
CA GLY A 313 11.66 14.94 -13.48
C GLY A 313 12.42 15.90 -12.55
N LEU A 314 11.77 17.00 -12.12
CA LEU A 314 12.33 17.93 -11.14
C LEU A 314 12.30 17.33 -9.72
N TYR A 315 11.23 16.65 -9.34
CA TYR A 315 11.11 16.00 -8.04
C TYR A 315 12.21 14.94 -7.84
N HIS A 316 12.42 14.07 -8.83
CA HIS A 316 13.49 13.05 -8.76
C HIS A 316 14.92 13.59 -8.87
N ARG A 317 15.12 14.86 -9.22
CA ARG A 317 16.44 15.51 -9.19
C ARG A 317 16.79 16.17 -7.86
N HIS A 318 15.79 16.42 -7.00
CA HIS A 318 15.96 17.19 -5.75
C HIS A 318 15.49 16.44 -4.50
N ALA A 319 14.92 15.22 -4.64
CA ALA A 319 14.60 14.29 -3.55
C ALA A 319 15.74 13.31 -3.33
#